data_da759d205894432ed131786733f256ef
#
_entry.id   da759d205894432ed131786733f256ef
#
_cell.length_a   1.000
_cell.length_b   1.000
_cell.length_c   1.000
_cell.angle_alpha   90.00
_cell.angle_beta   90.00
_cell.angle_gamma   90.00
#
_symmetry.space_group_name_H-M   'P 1'
#
loop_
_entity.id
_entity.type
_entity.pdbx_description
1 polymer ?
#
loop_
_entity_poly.entity_id
_entity_poly.type
_entity_poly.pdbx_seq_one_letter_code
_entity_poly.pdbx_strand_id
1 'polypeptide(L)'
;MMKHIIRIVILTVIGMAIFNFFNRSAPHYDQNYSVSYSDFITDIRNNAVSEVVIDGNNVEGRRQNGERFTTYNPNDSRMIDELLEYGVKIKVERPQAPSTLTQILISWAPMLLLIAVTVYFMRKQQSMGGNSQMSFGKSRAKLMTEDQVKVRFKDVAGVEEAKQDVEEMVDFLRDPSKYEILGGKIPRGVLMVGPPGTGKTLLARAIAGEAGVPFFSISGSDFVEMFVGVGASRVRDMFEQAKKRAPCIIFIDEIDAVGRQRGQGGMGGGNDEREQTLNQLLVEMDGFSGNEGIIVIAATNRVDVLDKALLRPGRFDRQVQVGLPDIKGREQILKVHADKVPLAEDVNLNDLARGTPGFSGAELANLINEGALFAARNNQRLVTMSNLDKARDKMIMGAEKRTMVMSREELLMTAYHEAGHAIVGRIVPEHDPVYKVSIMPRGGALGITMFLPERDQYSASKDKLESQISSLFGGRVAEEIIYGKNKVTTGASNDIQRATQLARNMVTKWGLSERLGPMDYGDSEGGYFGPQTKPMSEQMAQVIDEEIRQMVDSNYQRAKDILMENMDILHNMAHALLDWETIDKFQIDELMAGKQLAGPVEENPEVETEAEQTGG
;
A
#
# COMPACT_ATOMS: atom_id res chain seq x y z
N MET A 1 -24.63 -2.04 12.61
CA MET A 1 -25.24 -2.33 13.93
C MET A 1 -26.21 -1.23 14.38
N MET A 2 -25.84 0.04 14.48
CA MET A 2 -26.69 1.14 14.95
C MET A 2 -28.00 1.35 14.15
N LYS A 3 -28.01 1.22 12.82
CA LYS A 3 -29.23 1.32 12.00
C LYS A 3 -30.26 0.20 12.24
N HIS A 4 -29.83 -0.98 12.68
CA HIS A 4 -30.75 -2.08 13.02
C HIS A 4 -31.33 -1.91 14.42
N ILE A 5 -30.55 -1.41 15.38
CA ILE A 5 -31.03 -1.08 16.73
C ILE A 5 -32.09 0.03 16.65
N ILE A 6 -31.87 1.06 15.85
CA ILE A 6 -32.84 2.15 15.63
C ILE A 6 -34.15 1.60 15.01
N ARG A 7 -34.08 0.70 14.05
CA ARG A 7 -35.29 0.06 13.47
C ARG A 7 -36.07 -0.78 14.47
N ILE A 8 -35.38 -1.50 15.35
CA ILE A 8 -36.01 -2.30 16.41
C ILE A 8 -36.71 -1.38 17.42
N VAL A 9 -36.07 -0.31 17.86
CA VAL A 9 -36.65 0.69 18.75
C VAL A 9 -37.88 1.34 18.12
N ILE A 10 -37.83 1.72 16.84
CA ILE A 10 -38.96 2.30 16.13
C ILE A 10 -40.14 1.30 16.03
N LEU A 11 -39.88 0.03 15.72
CA LEU A 11 -40.91 -1.01 15.67
C LEU A 11 -41.55 -1.29 17.04
N THR A 12 -40.75 -1.24 18.12
CA THR A 12 -41.26 -1.41 19.49
C THR A 12 -42.12 -0.22 19.91
N VAL A 13 -41.71 1.01 19.56
CA VAL A 13 -42.49 2.23 19.84
C VAL A 13 -43.80 2.24 19.04
N ILE A 14 -43.76 1.83 17.75
CA ILE A 14 -44.99 1.67 16.94
C ILE A 14 -45.89 0.59 17.51
N GLY A 15 -45.35 -0.56 17.94
CA GLY A 15 -46.11 -1.62 18.58
C GLY A 15 -46.78 -1.16 19.89
N MET A 16 -46.06 -0.40 20.74
CA MET A 16 -46.64 0.22 21.93
C MET A 16 -47.68 1.29 21.61
N ALA A 17 -47.52 2.07 20.56
CA ALA A 17 -48.50 3.05 20.14
C ALA A 17 -49.77 2.40 19.62
N ILE A 18 -49.68 1.34 18.84
CA ILE A 18 -50.82 0.53 18.36
C ILE A 18 -51.51 -0.15 19.55
N PHE A 19 -50.77 -0.75 20.50
CA PHE A 19 -51.33 -1.34 21.69
C PHE A 19 -52.09 -0.32 22.55
N ASN A 20 -51.53 0.89 22.78
CA ASN A 20 -52.22 1.96 23.47
C ASN A 20 -53.45 2.47 22.71
N PHE A 21 -53.39 2.49 21.37
CA PHE A 21 -54.54 2.91 20.55
C PHE A 21 -55.70 1.90 20.67
N PHE A 22 -55.44 0.60 20.61
CA PHE A 22 -56.47 -0.45 20.81
C PHE A 22 -56.96 -0.56 22.25
N ASN A 23 -56.14 -0.23 23.26
CA ASN A 23 -56.55 -0.26 24.66
C ASN A 23 -57.33 1.02 25.05
N ARG A 24 -57.39 2.05 24.20
CA ARG A 24 -58.18 3.26 24.34
C ARG A 24 -59.58 3.17 23.71
N SER A 25 -60.04 1.98 23.32
CA SER A 25 -61.44 1.78 22.98
C SER A 25 -62.26 1.78 24.27
N ALA A 26 -62.35 2.97 24.90
CA ALA A 26 -63.32 3.25 25.93
C ALA A 26 -64.73 3.27 25.32
N PRO A 27 -65.76 2.84 26.08
CA PRO A 27 -67.13 2.79 25.62
C PRO A 27 -67.62 4.16 25.14
N HIS A 28 -68.46 4.15 24.13
CA HIS A 28 -69.20 5.32 23.64
C HIS A 28 -69.92 6.01 24.81
N TYR A 29 -69.47 7.16 25.22
CA TYR A 29 -70.24 8.11 26.02
C TYR A 29 -71.27 8.76 25.11
N ASP A 30 -72.51 8.23 25.13
CA ASP A 30 -73.65 9.08 24.77
C ASP A 30 -73.69 10.24 25.77
N GLN A 31 -74.18 11.38 25.33
CA GLN A 31 -74.26 12.62 26.11
C GLN A 31 -75.19 12.45 27.33
N ASN A 32 -74.75 11.73 28.37
CA ASN A 32 -75.43 11.68 29.64
C ASN A 32 -74.77 12.70 30.56
N TYR A 33 -75.56 13.63 31.09
CA TYR A 33 -75.08 14.59 32.06
C TYR A 33 -74.72 13.84 33.37
N SER A 34 -73.46 13.97 33.80
CA SER A 34 -73.03 13.45 35.09
C SER A 34 -73.57 14.34 36.22
N VAL A 35 -74.36 13.78 37.09
CA VAL A 35 -74.97 14.45 38.21
C VAL A 35 -74.31 13.97 39.52
N SER A 36 -74.08 14.89 40.47
CA SER A 36 -73.53 14.49 41.75
C SER A 36 -74.50 13.55 42.52
N TYR A 37 -73.96 12.64 43.34
CA TYR A 37 -74.78 11.72 44.10
C TYR A 37 -75.75 12.43 45.03
N SER A 38 -75.39 13.57 45.61
CA SER A 38 -76.24 14.42 46.47
C SER A 38 -77.43 15.01 45.66
N ASP A 39 -77.16 15.47 44.43
CA ASP A 39 -78.24 16.04 43.58
C ASP A 39 -79.18 14.90 43.11
N PHE A 40 -78.63 13.72 42.84
CA PHE A 40 -79.45 12.57 42.51
C PHE A 40 -80.40 12.18 43.66
N ILE A 41 -79.97 12.15 44.89
CA ILE A 41 -80.82 11.90 46.09
C ILE A 41 -81.87 12.98 46.21
N THR A 42 -81.51 14.22 45.94
CA THR A 42 -82.45 15.36 45.99
C THR A 42 -83.50 15.23 44.88
N ASP A 43 -83.10 14.82 43.67
CA ASP A 43 -84.00 14.57 42.53
C ASP A 43 -84.97 13.42 42.83
N ILE A 44 -84.54 12.36 43.55
CA ILE A 44 -85.45 11.29 44.00
C ILE A 44 -86.50 11.82 44.98
N ARG A 45 -86.11 12.59 45.95
CA ARG A 45 -87.00 13.16 46.95
C ARG A 45 -88.00 14.15 46.35
N ASN A 46 -87.66 14.77 45.29
CA ASN A 46 -88.51 15.72 44.54
C ASN A 46 -89.39 15.02 43.50
N ASN A 47 -89.44 13.69 43.48
CA ASN A 47 -90.12 12.86 42.44
C ASN A 47 -89.74 13.21 41.01
N ALA A 48 -88.51 13.67 40.78
CA ALA A 48 -88.01 14.05 39.46
C ALA A 48 -87.45 12.86 38.63
N VAL A 49 -87.14 11.72 39.28
CA VAL A 49 -86.56 10.53 38.63
C VAL A 49 -87.63 9.48 38.34
N SER A 50 -87.69 8.97 37.12
CA SER A 50 -88.68 8.01 36.68
C SER A 50 -88.19 6.53 36.68
N GLU A 51 -86.92 6.31 36.28
CA GLU A 51 -86.34 5.00 36.17
C GLU A 51 -84.83 5.07 36.45
N VAL A 52 -84.27 4.01 37.09
CA VAL A 52 -82.87 3.87 37.40
C VAL A 52 -82.38 2.48 37.02
N VAL A 53 -81.26 2.41 36.32
CA VAL A 53 -80.53 1.19 36.00
C VAL A 53 -79.24 1.17 36.82
N ILE A 54 -78.99 0.08 37.56
CA ILE A 54 -77.83 -0.06 38.43
C ILE A 54 -76.92 -1.13 37.85
N ASP A 55 -75.69 -0.73 37.48
CA ASP A 55 -74.59 -1.62 37.04
C ASP A 55 -73.40 -1.45 38.00
N GLY A 56 -73.32 -2.34 38.97
CA GLY A 56 -72.36 -2.22 40.06
C GLY A 56 -72.55 -0.93 40.84
N ASN A 57 -71.55 -0.08 40.84
CA ASN A 57 -71.62 1.23 41.50
C ASN A 57 -72.05 2.38 40.57
N ASN A 58 -72.15 2.11 39.27
CA ASN A 58 -72.68 3.09 38.32
C ASN A 58 -74.19 3.05 38.34
N VAL A 59 -74.82 4.22 38.37
CA VAL A 59 -76.26 4.39 38.38
C VAL A 59 -76.61 5.29 37.20
N GLU A 60 -77.36 4.74 36.26
CA GLU A 60 -77.91 5.48 35.14
C GLU A 60 -79.40 5.74 35.41
N GLY A 61 -79.80 6.98 35.44
CA GLY A 61 -81.18 7.36 35.69
C GLY A 61 -81.80 8.14 34.56
N ARG A 62 -83.17 8.14 34.56
CA ARG A 62 -83.96 8.95 33.65
C ARG A 62 -84.92 9.82 34.48
N ARG A 63 -84.87 11.12 34.24
CA ARG A 63 -85.76 12.08 34.83
C ARG A 63 -87.15 12.02 34.16
N GLN A 64 -88.19 12.54 34.80
CA GLN A 64 -89.57 12.58 34.23
C GLN A 64 -89.69 13.46 32.97
N ASN A 65 -88.76 14.44 32.80
CA ASN A 65 -88.66 15.27 31.59
C ASN A 65 -87.98 14.53 30.39
N GLY A 66 -87.53 13.27 30.57
CA GLY A 66 -86.89 12.45 29.55
C GLY A 66 -85.36 12.54 29.51
N GLU A 67 -84.72 13.43 30.27
CA GLU A 67 -83.28 13.55 30.34
C GLU A 67 -82.62 12.34 31.03
N ARG A 68 -81.54 11.83 30.44
CA ARG A 68 -80.71 10.76 31.02
C ARG A 68 -79.55 11.38 31.79
N PHE A 69 -79.25 10.79 32.93
CA PHE A 69 -78.11 11.20 33.74
C PHE A 69 -77.36 9.97 34.26
N THR A 70 -76.13 10.16 34.60
CA THR A 70 -75.29 9.12 35.23
C THR A 70 -74.76 9.67 36.56
N THR A 71 -74.76 8.81 37.58
CA THR A 71 -74.16 9.12 38.87
C THR A 71 -73.46 7.90 39.42
N TYR A 72 -72.60 8.08 40.42
CA TYR A 72 -71.85 7.01 41.05
C TYR A 72 -72.32 6.81 42.47
N ASN A 73 -72.75 5.58 42.80
CA ASN A 73 -73.15 5.24 44.15
C ASN A 73 -71.89 5.04 45.03
N PRO A 74 -71.71 5.82 46.11
CA PRO A 74 -70.56 5.66 47.01
C PRO A 74 -70.73 4.50 48.01
N ASN A 75 -71.45 3.41 47.62
CA ASN A 75 -71.84 2.29 48.46
C ASN A 75 -72.90 2.63 49.55
N ASP A 76 -73.76 3.59 49.26
CA ASP A 76 -74.86 3.87 50.19
C ASP A 76 -75.93 2.79 50.11
N SER A 77 -76.07 2.00 51.20
CA SER A 77 -77.03 0.91 51.30
C SER A 77 -78.50 1.39 51.40
N ARG A 78 -78.73 2.63 51.67
CA ARG A 78 -80.07 3.19 51.79
C ARG A 78 -80.60 3.74 50.47
N MET A 79 -79.80 3.85 49.48
CA MET A 79 -80.20 4.34 48.14
C MET A 79 -81.36 3.51 47.57
N ILE A 80 -81.37 2.19 47.75
CA ILE A 80 -82.40 1.31 47.23
C ILE A 80 -83.70 1.55 47.98
N ASP A 81 -83.63 1.75 49.31
CA ASP A 81 -84.82 1.98 50.14
C ASP A 81 -85.47 3.35 49.76
N GLU A 82 -84.67 4.41 49.59
CA GLU A 82 -85.18 5.69 49.08
C GLU A 82 -85.78 5.61 47.71
N LEU A 83 -85.19 4.90 46.76
CA LEU A 83 -85.70 4.72 45.39
C LEU A 83 -87.06 3.99 45.42
N LEU A 84 -87.25 2.98 46.34
CA LEU A 84 -88.51 2.24 46.50
C LEU A 84 -89.59 3.10 47.20
N GLU A 85 -89.20 3.92 48.18
CA GLU A 85 -90.12 4.79 48.97
C GLU A 85 -90.74 5.87 48.02
N TYR A 86 -89.95 6.37 47.05
CA TYR A 86 -90.42 7.38 46.10
C TYR A 86 -90.94 6.76 44.77
N GLY A 87 -91.06 5.46 44.69
CA GLY A 87 -91.72 4.74 43.56
C GLY A 87 -90.95 4.75 42.26
N VAL A 88 -89.62 4.93 42.31
CA VAL A 88 -88.73 4.91 41.12
C VAL A 88 -88.59 3.44 40.62
N LYS A 89 -88.70 3.22 39.33
CA LYS A 89 -88.46 1.92 38.74
C LYS A 89 -86.98 1.56 38.74
N ILE A 90 -86.63 0.47 39.41
CA ILE A 90 -85.23 0.00 39.51
C ILE A 90 -85.03 -1.20 38.60
N LYS A 91 -84.00 -1.15 37.76
CA LYS A 91 -83.48 -2.23 36.94
C LYS A 91 -82.03 -2.53 37.32
N VAL A 92 -81.68 -3.76 37.60
CA VAL A 92 -80.31 -4.15 37.94
C VAL A 92 -79.75 -5.03 36.80
N GLU A 93 -78.60 -4.60 36.25
CA GLU A 93 -77.91 -5.42 35.27
C GLU A 93 -76.77 -6.19 35.94
N ARG A 94 -76.56 -7.45 35.47
CA ARG A 94 -75.46 -8.26 36.00
C ARG A 94 -74.15 -7.84 35.33
N PRO A 95 -73.07 -7.58 36.05
CA PRO A 95 -71.77 -7.33 35.47
C PRO A 95 -71.37 -8.48 34.56
N GLN A 96 -71.15 -8.21 33.29
CA GLN A 96 -70.59 -9.21 32.34
C GLN A 96 -69.11 -9.28 32.57
N ALA A 97 -68.58 -10.27 33.28
CA ALA A 97 -67.15 -10.52 33.36
C ALA A 97 -66.67 -11.06 32.01
N PRO A 98 -65.61 -10.48 31.37
CA PRO A 98 -65.04 -11.00 30.14
C PRO A 98 -64.61 -12.44 30.35
N SER A 99 -64.79 -13.31 29.31
CA SER A 99 -64.50 -14.73 29.44
C SER A 99 -63.02 -14.91 29.85
N THR A 100 -62.75 -15.88 30.69
CA THR A 100 -61.40 -16.24 31.18
C THR A 100 -60.44 -16.53 30.02
N LEU A 101 -60.93 -17.06 28.90
CA LEU A 101 -60.18 -17.31 27.66
C LEU A 101 -59.69 -16.00 27.00
N THR A 102 -60.54 -14.97 26.95
CA THR A 102 -60.16 -13.65 26.38
C THR A 102 -59.13 -12.94 27.24
N GLN A 103 -59.24 -13.03 28.57
CA GLN A 103 -58.22 -12.46 29.49
C GLN A 103 -56.87 -13.17 29.35
N ILE A 104 -56.82 -14.48 29.25
CA ILE A 104 -55.59 -15.27 29.01
C ILE A 104 -54.97 -14.89 27.67
N LEU A 105 -55.74 -14.81 26.58
CA LEU A 105 -55.25 -14.44 25.25
C LEU A 105 -54.65 -13.03 25.24
N ILE A 106 -55.31 -12.05 25.83
CA ILE A 106 -54.83 -10.67 25.93
C ILE A 106 -53.58 -10.59 26.80
N SER A 107 -53.52 -11.34 27.89
CA SER A 107 -52.33 -11.34 28.80
C SER A 107 -51.11 -12.01 28.17
N TRP A 108 -51.31 -13.10 27.37
CA TRP A 108 -50.19 -13.87 26.78
C TRP A 108 -49.79 -13.40 25.38
N ALA A 109 -50.64 -12.67 24.66
CA ALA A 109 -50.36 -12.18 23.29
C ALA A 109 -49.06 -11.40 23.16
N PRO A 110 -48.70 -10.47 24.05
CA PRO A 110 -47.41 -9.76 23.97
C PRO A 110 -46.21 -10.70 24.13
N MET A 111 -46.32 -11.66 25.06
CA MET A 111 -45.25 -12.62 25.33
C MET A 111 -45.07 -13.60 24.15
N LEU A 112 -46.15 -14.10 23.54
CA LEU A 112 -46.10 -14.97 22.36
C LEU A 112 -45.55 -14.22 21.14
N LEU A 113 -45.89 -12.95 20.97
CA LEU A 113 -45.34 -12.07 19.91
C LEU A 113 -43.85 -11.86 20.11
N LEU A 114 -43.39 -11.62 21.33
CA LEU A 114 -41.97 -11.44 21.67
C LEU A 114 -41.20 -12.75 21.41
N ILE A 115 -41.74 -13.90 21.77
CA ILE A 115 -41.14 -15.21 21.47
C ILE A 115 -41.09 -15.44 19.95
N ALA A 116 -42.17 -15.16 19.20
CA ALA A 116 -42.20 -15.30 17.76
C ALA A 116 -41.19 -14.40 17.04
N VAL A 117 -41.07 -13.15 17.50
CA VAL A 117 -40.04 -12.19 17.00
C VAL A 117 -38.62 -12.68 17.34
N THR A 118 -38.40 -13.17 18.55
CA THR A 118 -37.08 -13.70 18.95
C THR A 118 -36.71 -14.94 18.13
N VAL A 119 -37.62 -15.87 17.95
CA VAL A 119 -37.42 -17.07 17.11
C VAL A 119 -37.20 -16.69 15.64
N TYR A 120 -37.94 -15.70 15.12
CA TYR A 120 -37.74 -15.20 13.76
C TYR A 120 -36.33 -14.58 13.62
N PHE A 121 -35.86 -13.77 14.56
CA PHE A 121 -34.51 -13.21 14.56
C PHE A 121 -33.44 -14.29 14.75
N MET A 122 -33.65 -15.27 15.64
CA MET A 122 -32.73 -16.41 15.79
C MET A 122 -32.62 -17.23 14.51
N ARG A 123 -33.75 -17.55 13.84
CA ARG A 123 -33.70 -18.23 12.53
C ARG A 123 -33.05 -17.40 11.44
N LYS A 124 -33.31 -16.09 11.40
CA LYS A 124 -32.66 -15.18 10.46
C LYS A 124 -31.15 -15.02 10.76
N GLN A 125 -30.75 -15.01 12.01
CA GLN A 125 -29.36 -14.98 12.45
C GLN A 125 -28.63 -16.29 12.16
N GLN A 126 -29.31 -17.45 12.32
CA GLN A 126 -28.76 -18.74 11.91
C GLN A 126 -28.61 -18.87 10.39
N SER A 127 -29.51 -18.32 9.60
CA SER A 127 -29.38 -18.31 8.13
C SER A 127 -28.32 -17.29 7.64
N MET A 128 -28.01 -16.24 8.40
CA MET A 128 -26.91 -15.29 8.12
C MET A 128 -25.60 -15.70 8.80
N GLY A 129 -25.61 -16.40 9.91
CA GLY A 129 -24.43 -16.82 10.67
C GLY A 129 -23.78 -18.11 10.17
N GLY A 130 -24.54 -19.00 9.57
CA GLY A 130 -24.02 -20.27 9.04
C GLY A 130 -23.11 -20.13 7.81
N ASN A 131 -23.23 -19.03 7.04
CA ASN A 131 -22.38 -18.79 5.87
C ASN A 131 -21.21 -17.82 6.14
N SER A 132 -21.27 -17.02 7.21
CA SER A 132 -20.20 -16.04 7.47
C SER A 132 -19.01 -16.62 8.25
N GLN A 133 -19.22 -17.58 9.14
CA GLN A 133 -18.11 -18.26 9.84
C GLN A 133 -17.33 -19.22 8.93
N MET A 134 -17.97 -19.86 7.95
CA MET A 134 -17.28 -20.63 6.90
C MET A 134 -16.61 -19.76 5.83
N SER A 135 -16.96 -18.48 5.71
CA SER A 135 -16.38 -17.56 4.73
C SER A 135 -15.04 -16.96 5.18
N PHE A 136 -14.75 -16.85 6.47
CA PHE A 136 -13.48 -16.29 6.97
C PHE A 136 -12.28 -17.18 6.70
N GLY A 137 -12.47 -18.49 6.61
CA GLY A 137 -11.40 -19.45 6.33
C GLY A 137 -11.18 -19.76 4.85
N LYS A 138 -12.00 -19.21 3.94
CA LYS A 138 -11.82 -19.43 2.51
C LYS A 138 -10.63 -18.63 1.98
N SER A 139 -9.84 -19.25 1.13
CA SER A 139 -8.72 -18.60 0.45
C SER A 139 -9.18 -17.40 -0.36
N ARG A 140 -8.43 -16.30 -0.26
CA ARG A 140 -8.54 -15.12 -1.14
C ARG A 140 -7.72 -15.26 -2.42
N ALA A 141 -7.14 -16.43 -2.66
CA ALA A 141 -6.32 -16.67 -3.83
C ALA A 141 -7.11 -16.36 -5.10
N LYS A 142 -6.53 -15.51 -5.94
CA LYS A 142 -7.08 -15.16 -7.24
C LYS A 142 -6.74 -16.29 -8.22
N LEU A 143 -7.73 -17.10 -8.55
CA LEU A 143 -7.59 -18.10 -9.60
C LEU A 143 -7.66 -17.41 -10.97
N MET A 144 -6.65 -17.62 -11.79
CA MET A 144 -6.65 -17.31 -13.23
C MET A 144 -6.64 -18.62 -14.00
N THR A 145 -7.67 -18.83 -14.81
CA THR A 145 -7.74 -19.99 -15.73
C THR A 145 -6.77 -19.81 -16.89
N GLU A 146 -6.45 -20.89 -17.60
CA GLU A 146 -5.52 -20.88 -18.74
C GLU A 146 -5.83 -19.77 -19.75
N ASP A 147 -7.11 -19.58 -20.10
CA ASP A 147 -7.56 -18.53 -21.03
C ASP A 147 -7.32 -17.10 -20.52
N GLN A 148 -7.17 -16.93 -19.22
CA GLN A 148 -6.94 -15.63 -18.56
C GLN A 148 -5.45 -15.31 -18.42
N VAL A 149 -4.56 -16.32 -18.48
CA VAL A 149 -3.11 -16.15 -18.40
C VAL A 149 -2.55 -15.94 -19.80
N LYS A 150 -2.63 -14.70 -20.30
CA LYS A 150 -2.16 -14.33 -21.65
C LYS A 150 -0.66 -14.04 -21.74
N VAL A 151 0.00 -13.84 -20.60
CA VAL A 151 1.42 -13.48 -20.53
C VAL A 151 2.28 -14.69 -20.87
N ARG A 152 3.28 -14.49 -21.75
CA ARG A 152 4.23 -15.52 -22.18
C ARG A 152 5.66 -15.03 -21.98
N PHE A 153 6.65 -15.91 -22.17
CA PHE A 153 8.07 -15.54 -22.06
C PHE A 153 8.51 -14.41 -23.00
N LYS A 154 7.87 -14.27 -24.16
CA LYS A 154 8.11 -13.14 -25.06
C LYS A 154 7.74 -11.77 -24.49
N ASP A 155 6.81 -11.75 -23.53
CA ASP A 155 6.34 -10.52 -22.88
C ASP A 155 7.19 -10.15 -21.65
N VAL A 156 8.14 -11.03 -21.27
CA VAL A 156 9.10 -10.82 -20.19
C VAL A 156 10.45 -10.52 -20.82
N ALA A 157 11.03 -9.38 -20.55
CA ALA A 157 12.31 -8.95 -21.11
C ALA A 157 13.34 -8.70 -19.98
N GLY A 158 14.63 -8.81 -20.31
CA GLY A 158 15.74 -8.40 -19.44
C GLY A 158 16.04 -9.33 -18.27
N VAL A 159 15.60 -10.59 -18.32
CA VAL A 159 15.84 -11.61 -17.26
C VAL A 159 16.10 -12.97 -17.90
N GLU A 160 16.99 -13.02 -18.92
CA GLU A 160 17.20 -14.22 -19.73
C GLU A 160 17.72 -15.41 -18.90
N GLU A 161 18.63 -15.19 -17.96
CA GLU A 161 19.14 -16.24 -17.07
C GLU A 161 18.02 -16.82 -16.21
N ALA A 162 17.19 -15.96 -15.63
CA ALA A 162 16.04 -16.41 -14.84
C ALA A 162 15.00 -17.17 -15.69
N LYS A 163 14.83 -16.82 -16.98
CA LYS A 163 13.99 -17.60 -17.91
C LYS A 163 14.55 -18.97 -18.17
N GLN A 164 15.86 -19.08 -18.42
CA GLN A 164 16.53 -20.37 -18.62
C GLN A 164 16.40 -21.27 -17.38
N ASP A 165 16.56 -20.71 -16.21
CA ASP A 165 16.42 -21.44 -14.93
C ASP A 165 15.02 -22.04 -14.75
N VAL A 166 13.97 -21.41 -15.30
CA VAL A 166 12.59 -21.85 -15.14
C VAL A 166 12.04 -22.62 -16.34
N GLU A 167 12.77 -22.72 -17.44
CA GLU A 167 12.33 -23.41 -18.66
C GLU A 167 12.07 -24.90 -18.42
N GLU A 168 12.90 -25.55 -17.61
CA GLU A 168 12.69 -26.95 -17.21
C GLU A 168 11.35 -27.18 -16.50
N MET A 169 10.87 -26.18 -15.75
CA MET A 169 9.58 -26.27 -15.06
C MET A 169 8.40 -26.20 -16.04
N VAL A 170 8.54 -25.38 -17.07
CA VAL A 170 7.53 -25.28 -18.14
C VAL A 170 7.44 -26.61 -18.88
N ASP A 171 8.58 -27.20 -19.24
CA ASP A 171 8.64 -28.49 -19.92
C ASP A 171 8.00 -29.60 -19.08
N PHE A 172 8.29 -29.64 -17.78
CA PHE A 172 7.66 -30.60 -16.88
C PHE A 172 6.15 -30.44 -16.76
N LEU A 173 5.68 -29.21 -16.59
CA LEU A 173 4.23 -28.95 -16.50
C LEU A 173 3.49 -29.34 -17.79
N ARG A 174 4.17 -29.27 -18.94
CA ARG A 174 3.64 -29.73 -20.24
C ARG A 174 3.66 -31.25 -20.39
N ASP A 175 4.75 -31.89 -20.01
CA ASP A 175 4.94 -33.34 -20.13
C ASP A 175 5.72 -33.91 -18.93
N PRO A 176 5.02 -34.22 -17.83
CA PRO A 176 5.64 -34.81 -16.63
C PRO A 176 6.26 -36.19 -16.88
N SER A 177 5.72 -36.95 -17.84
CA SER A 177 6.11 -38.34 -18.10
C SER A 177 7.56 -38.48 -18.57
N LYS A 178 8.08 -37.51 -19.32
CA LYS A 178 9.46 -37.45 -19.80
C LYS A 178 10.49 -37.52 -18.64
N TYR A 179 10.18 -36.88 -17.52
CA TYR A 179 11.07 -36.80 -16.37
C TYR A 179 10.94 -37.99 -15.42
N GLU A 180 9.72 -38.55 -15.31
CA GLU A 180 9.46 -39.73 -14.49
C GLU A 180 10.20 -40.98 -15.00
N ILE A 181 10.27 -41.17 -16.33
CA ILE A 181 10.98 -42.30 -16.97
C ILE A 181 12.47 -42.32 -16.60
N LEU A 182 13.08 -41.15 -16.43
CA LEU A 182 14.50 -41.00 -16.11
C LEU A 182 14.76 -40.97 -14.58
N GLY A 183 13.70 -41.03 -13.73
CA GLY A 183 13.79 -40.93 -12.28
C GLY A 183 14.14 -39.52 -11.78
N GLY A 184 14.04 -38.51 -12.64
CA GLY A 184 14.25 -37.12 -12.28
C GLY A 184 13.18 -36.62 -11.32
N LYS A 185 13.59 -35.95 -10.27
CA LYS A 185 12.68 -35.27 -9.32
C LYS A 185 12.73 -33.78 -9.59
N ILE A 186 11.59 -33.21 -9.92
CA ILE A 186 11.47 -31.78 -10.13
C ILE A 186 11.26 -31.04 -8.80
N PRO A 187 11.80 -29.83 -8.66
CA PRO A 187 11.61 -29.03 -7.47
C PRO A 187 10.12 -28.75 -7.25
N ARG A 188 9.64 -29.02 -6.05
CA ARG A 188 8.24 -28.77 -5.65
C ARG A 188 7.97 -27.28 -5.43
N GLY A 189 9.02 -26.58 -5.03
CA GLY A 189 8.96 -25.16 -4.73
C GLY A 189 10.15 -24.40 -5.29
N VAL A 190 9.84 -23.24 -5.84
CA VAL A 190 10.81 -22.29 -6.40
C VAL A 190 10.69 -20.97 -5.70
N LEU A 191 11.78 -20.44 -5.20
CA LEU A 191 11.87 -19.13 -4.60
C LEU A 191 12.48 -18.13 -5.58
N MET A 192 11.71 -17.17 -6.04
CA MET A 192 12.18 -16.04 -6.83
C MET A 192 12.69 -14.93 -5.90
N VAL A 193 13.95 -14.58 -6.03
CA VAL A 193 14.63 -13.59 -5.18
C VAL A 193 15.13 -12.43 -6.03
N GLY A 194 14.95 -11.21 -5.57
CA GLY A 194 15.50 -10.03 -6.24
C GLY A 194 14.86 -8.73 -5.80
N PRO A 195 15.40 -7.58 -6.24
CA PRO A 195 14.86 -6.26 -5.91
C PRO A 195 13.39 -6.09 -6.29
N PRO A 196 12.67 -5.13 -5.70
CA PRO A 196 11.32 -4.81 -6.11
C PRO A 196 11.28 -4.30 -7.57
N GLY A 197 10.19 -4.59 -8.27
CA GLY A 197 10.01 -4.11 -9.64
C GLY A 197 10.78 -4.86 -10.74
N THR A 198 11.53 -5.93 -10.43
CA THR A 198 12.30 -6.71 -11.41
C THR A 198 11.47 -7.71 -12.24
N GLY A 199 10.15 -7.81 -11.98
CA GLY A 199 9.26 -8.64 -12.79
C GLY A 199 9.01 -10.06 -12.27
N LYS A 200 9.32 -10.38 -11.00
CA LYS A 200 9.10 -11.70 -10.37
C LYS A 200 7.68 -12.23 -10.59
N THR A 201 6.68 -11.43 -10.28
CA THR A 201 5.26 -11.77 -10.47
C THR A 201 4.90 -11.95 -11.96
N LEU A 202 5.53 -11.16 -12.84
CA LEU A 202 5.34 -11.27 -14.30
C LEU A 202 5.94 -12.57 -14.84
N LEU A 203 7.15 -12.92 -14.40
CA LEU A 203 7.82 -14.17 -14.76
C LEU A 203 7.02 -15.39 -14.28
N ALA A 204 6.50 -15.38 -13.05
CA ALA A 204 5.66 -16.47 -12.56
C ALA A 204 4.39 -16.68 -13.39
N ARG A 205 3.75 -15.58 -13.84
CA ARG A 205 2.61 -15.64 -14.77
C ARG A 205 3.03 -16.15 -16.14
N ALA A 206 4.19 -15.77 -16.62
CA ALA A 206 4.69 -16.21 -17.91
C ALA A 206 4.98 -17.72 -17.92
N ILE A 207 5.50 -18.28 -16.83
CA ILE A 207 5.67 -19.73 -16.66
C ILE A 207 4.33 -20.45 -16.81
N ALA A 208 3.28 -19.98 -16.10
CA ALA A 208 1.95 -20.57 -16.19
C ALA A 208 1.35 -20.44 -17.60
N GLY A 209 1.48 -19.26 -18.21
CA GLY A 209 1.00 -19.02 -19.57
C GLY A 209 1.76 -19.86 -20.62
N GLU A 210 3.07 -20.02 -20.46
CA GLU A 210 3.88 -20.83 -21.37
C GLU A 210 3.58 -22.33 -21.22
N ALA A 211 3.37 -22.80 -19.98
CA ALA A 211 2.99 -24.18 -19.68
C ALA A 211 1.52 -24.48 -20.03
N GLY A 212 0.65 -23.46 -20.14
CA GLY A 212 -0.78 -23.65 -20.38
C GLY A 212 -1.50 -24.24 -19.16
N VAL A 213 -1.16 -23.82 -17.95
CA VAL A 213 -1.75 -24.35 -16.70
C VAL A 213 -2.43 -23.26 -15.88
N PRO A 214 -3.42 -23.61 -15.03
CA PRO A 214 -4.05 -22.68 -14.10
C PRO A 214 -3.05 -22.04 -13.14
N PHE A 215 -3.29 -20.76 -12.80
CA PHE A 215 -2.44 -19.96 -11.95
C PHE A 215 -3.21 -19.43 -10.73
N PHE A 216 -2.81 -19.86 -9.55
CA PHE A 216 -3.34 -19.37 -8.27
C PHE A 216 -2.39 -18.30 -7.73
N SER A 217 -2.86 -17.08 -7.52
CA SER A 217 -2.04 -15.99 -6.98
C SER A 217 -2.60 -15.48 -5.67
N ILE A 218 -1.73 -15.36 -4.67
CA ILE A 218 -2.03 -14.81 -3.35
C ILE A 218 -0.83 -14.00 -2.85
N SER A 219 -1.07 -12.96 -2.05
CA SER A 219 -0.01 -12.27 -1.31
C SER A 219 0.22 -12.95 0.05
N GLY A 220 1.46 -13.04 0.49
CA GLY A 220 1.79 -13.47 1.85
C GLY A 220 1.06 -12.66 2.92
N SER A 221 0.82 -11.38 2.68
CA SER A 221 0.04 -10.51 3.56
C SER A 221 -1.43 -10.94 3.72
N ASP A 222 -2.02 -11.63 2.72
CA ASP A 222 -3.41 -12.13 2.80
C ASP A 222 -3.58 -13.28 3.79
N PHE A 223 -2.48 -13.89 4.21
CA PHE A 223 -2.48 -14.93 5.24
C PHE A 223 -2.36 -14.36 6.66
N VAL A 224 -1.92 -13.11 6.82
CA VAL A 224 -1.76 -12.47 8.13
C VAL A 224 -3.08 -11.85 8.54
N GLU A 225 -3.70 -12.41 9.58
CA GLU A 225 -4.99 -11.94 10.11
C GLU A 225 -4.90 -11.75 11.63
N MET A 226 -5.87 -11.04 12.21
CA MET A 226 -5.91 -10.83 13.66
C MET A 226 -6.47 -12.04 14.44
N PHE A 227 -7.11 -12.99 13.75
CA PHE A 227 -7.74 -14.14 14.37
C PHE A 227 -6.89 -15.40 14.17
N VAL A 228 -6.50 -16.02 15.26
CA VAL A 228 -5.68 -17.25 15.27
C VAL A 228 -6.33 -18.37 14.46
N GLY A 229 -5.55 -18.98 13.56
CA GLY A 229 -5.96 -20.12 12.74
C GLY A 229 -6.64 -19.78 11.42
N VAL A 230 -7.00 -18.53 11.15
CA VAL A 230 -7.63 -18.12 9.87
C VAL A 230 -6.62 -18.22 8.73
N GLY A 231 -5.39 -17.74 8.92
CA GLY A 231 -4.31 -17.85 7.93
C GLY A 231 -4.01 -19.30 7.58
N ALA A 232 -3.86 -20.16 8.56
CA ALA A 232 -3.64 -21.60 8.36
C ALA A 232 -4.79 -22.27 7.60
N SER A 233 -6.05 -21.88 7.87
CA SER A 233 -7.21 -22.39 7.14
C SER A 233 -7.21 -21.95 5.67
N ARG A 234 -6.80 -20.71 5.38
CA ARG A 234 -6.68 -20.21 4.00
C ARG A 234 -5.59 -20.94 3.21
N VAL A 235 -4.44 -21.20 3.85
CA VAL A 235 -3.39 -22.02 3.25
C VAL A 235 -3.94 -23.36 2.84
N ARG A 236 -4.59 -24.08 3.76
CA ARG A 236 -5.17 -25.40 3.49
C ARG A 236 -6.19 -25.36 2.35
N ASP A 237 -7.13 -24.42 2.37
CA ASP A 237 -8.16 -24.27 1.34
C ASP A 237 -7.54 -23.99 -0.04
N MET A 238 -6.51 -23.14 -0.11
CA MET A 238 -5.80 -22.86 -1.35
C MET A 238 -5.13 -24.13 -1.93
N PHE A 239 -4.44 -24.89 -1.10
CA PHE A 239 -3.80 -26.13 -1.53
C PHE A 239 -4.81 -27.20 -1.93
N GLU A 240 -5.94 -27.33 -1.24
CA GLU A 240 -7.05 -28.23 -1.64
C GLU A 240 -7.67 -27.83 -2.98
N GLN A 241 -7.81 -26.53 -3.24
CA GLN A 241 -8.31 -26.05 -4.54
C GLN A 241 -7.31 -26.33 -5.67
N ALA A 242 -6.00 -26.15 -5.41
CA ALA A 242 -4.95 -26.45 -6.37
C ALA A 242 -4.91 -27.96 -6.71
N LYS A 243 -5.01 -28.84 -5.71
CA LYS A 243 -5.07 -30.31 -5.92
C LYS A 243 -6.23 -30.74 -6.85
N LYS A 244 -7.35 -30.05 -6.79
CA LYS A 244 -8.52 -30.33 -7.68
C LYS A 244 -8.30 -29.86 -9.11
N ARG A 245 -7.26 -29.06 -9.37
CA ARG A 245 -6.98 -28.44 -10.68
C ARG A 245 -5.56 -28.65 -11.17
N ALA A 246 -4.92 -29.70 -10.68
CA ALA A 246 -3.59 -30.10 -11.17
C ALA A 246 -3.66 -30.60 -12.62
N PRO A 247 -2.66 -30.31 -13.48
CA PRO A 247 -1.46 -29.54 -13.15
C PRO A 247 -1.71 -28.04 -13.02
N CYS A 248 -1.05 -27.37 -12.05
CA CYS A 248 -1.23 -25.93 -11.82
C CYS A 248 -0.02 -25.30 -11.08
N ILE A 249 0.01 -23.96 -11.06
CA ILE A 249 1.00 -23.19 -10.30
C ILE A 249 0.30 -22.46 -9.17
N ILE A 250 0.88 -22.55 -7.97
CA ILE A 250 0.55 -21.70 -6.82
C ILE A 250 1.63 -20.63 -6.70
N PHE A 251 1.27 -19.36 -6.80
CA PHE A 251 2.17 -18.24 -6.64
C PHE A 251 1.88 -17.48 -5.35
N ILE A 252 2.90 -17.35 -4.49
CA ILE A 252 2.84 -16.62 -3.22
C ILE A 252 3.78 -15.42 -3.33
N ASP A 253 3.21 -14.23 -3.51
CA ASP A 253 4.00 -12.99 -3.52
C ASP A 253 4.30 -12.54 -2.09
N GLU A 254 5.43 -11.85 -1.89
CA GLU A 254 5.83 -11.32 -0.58
C GLU A 254 5.82 -12.38 0.54
N ILE A 255 6.41 -13.55 0.26
CA ILE A 255 6.41 -14.69 1.22
C ILE A 255 7.03 -14.31 2.57
N ASP A 256 7.90 -13.31 2.62
CA ASP A 256 8.51 -12.78 3.83
C ASP A 256 7.50 -12.17 4.82
N ALA A 257 6.29 -11.84 4.39
CA ALA A 257 5.20 -11.43 5.29
C ALA A 257 4.81 -12.55 6.27
N VAL A 258 4.88 -13.82 5.85
CA VAL A 258 4.54 -15.01 6.65
C VAL A 258 5.79 -15.78 7.07
N GLY A 259 6.78 -15.86 6.17
CA GLY A 259 7.95 -16.73 6.29
C GLY A 259 9.11 -16.16 7.10
N ARG A 260 8.95 -15.09 7.88
CA ARG A 260 10.04 -14.46 8.64
C ARG A 260 10.54 -15.35 9.78
N GLN A 261 11.84 -15.29 10.07
CA GLN A 261 12.50 -16.03 11.17
C GLN A 261 11.88 -15.70 12.53
N ARG A 262 11.85 -16.71 13.40
CA ARG A 262 11.36 -16.62 14.78
C ARG A 262 12.22 -15.65 15.60
N GLY A 263 11.61 -14.77 16.38
CA GLY A 263 12.31 -13.94 17.37
C GLY A 263 12.69 -12.51 16.94
N GLN A 264 12.42 -12.06 15.72
CA GLN A 264 12.69 -10.68 15.28
C GLN A 264 11.54 -9.68 15.49
N GLY A 265 10.46 -10.06 16.16
CA GLY A 265 9.32 -9.19 16.44
C GLY A 265 9.04 -9.14 17.94
N GLY A 266 8.87 -7.92 18.48
CA GLY A 266 8.60 -7.69 19.89
C GLY A 266 7.35 -8.43 20.42
N MET A 267 7.23 -8.51 21.74
CA MET A 267 6.15 -9.15 22.51
C MET A 267 4.76 -8.63 22.10
N GLY A 268 4.12 -9.26 21.10
CA GLY A 268 2.75 -8.96 20.70
C GLY A 268 2.11 -10.16 20.02
N GLY A 269 0.86 -10.47 20.35
CA GLY A 269 0.08 -11.66 19.93
C GLY A 269 -0.12 -11.89 18.42
N GLY A 270 0.52 -11.11 17.54
CA GLY A 270 0.52 -11.33 16.08
C GLY A 270 1.59 -12.32 15.58
N ASN A 271 2.51 -12.73 16.44
CA ASN A 271 3.58 -13.67 16.05
C ASN A 271 3.09 -15.13 16.04
N ASP A 272 2.19 -15.50 16.96
CA ASP A 272 1.67 -16.87 17.08
C ASP A 272 0.84 -17.28 15.84
N GLU A 273 0.08 -16.34 15.28
CA GLU A 273 -0.73 -16.60 14.08
C GLU A 273 0.14 -16.78 12.84
N ARG A 274 1.16 -15.94 12.67
CA ARG A 274 2.12 -16.08 11.55
C ARG A 274 2.88 -17.40 11.63
N GLU A 275 3.31 -17.79 12.82
CA GLU A 275 4.01 -19.05 13.04
C GLU A 275 3.11 -20.27 12.76
N GLN A 276 1.84 -20.22 13.17
CA GLN A 276 0.86 -21.24 12.86
C GLN A 276 0.62 -21.34 11.35
N THR A 277 0.52 -20.20 10.66
CA THR A 277 0.33 -20.15 9.23
C THR A 277 1.55 -20.68 8.47
N LEU A 278 2.76 -20.28 8.89
CA LEU A 278 4.01 -20.81 8.34
C LEU A 278 4.08 -22.35 8.53
N ASN A 279 3.81 -22.84 9.72
CA ASN A 279 3.82 -24.27 9.98
C ASN A 279 2.81 -25.02 9.10
N GLN A 280 1.61 -24.46 8.88
CA GLN A 280 0.63 -25.05 7.95
C GLN A 280 1.16 -25.07 6.52
N LEU A 281 1.79 -23.97 6.06
CA LEU A 281 2.40 -23.92 4.73
C LEU A 281 3.46 -25.01 4.55
N LEU A 282 4.33 -25.18 5.55
CA LEU A 282 5.35 -26.24 5.54
C LEU A 282 4.73 -27.65 5.48
N VAL A 283 3.65 -27.88 6.24
CA VAL A 283 2.92 -29.17 6.24
C VAL A 283 2.29 -29.43 4.87
N GLU A 284 1.64 -28.45 4.26
CA GLU A 284 1.05 -28.61 2.93
C GLU A 284 2.12 -28.89 1.87
N MET A 285 3.26 -28.18 1.91
CA MET A 285 4.36 -28.42 0.97
C MET A 285 4.99 -29.82 1.16
N ASP A 286 5.17 -30.27 2.40
CA ASP A 286 5.70 -31.61 2.69
C ASP A 286 4.69 -32.71 2.31
N GLY A 287 3.39 -32.40 2.33
CA GLY A 287 2.29 -33.33 2.03
C GLY A 287 2.08 -33.62 0.54
N PHE A 288 2.80 -32.95 -0.39
CA PHE A 288 2.72 -33.28 -1.80
C PHE A 288 3.57 -34.52 -2.15
N SER A 289 2.99 -35.43 -2.90
CA SER A 289 3.76 -36.41 -3.67
C SER A 289 4.31 -35.71 -4.93
N GLY A 290 5.58 -36.00 -5.29
CA GLY A 290 6.25 -35.33 -6.44
C GLY A 290 5.53 -35.43 -7.79
N ASN A 291 4.49 -36.25 -7.89
CA ASN A 291 3.76 -36.57 -9.12
C ASN A 291 2.39 -35.84 -9.23
N GLU A 292 2.06 -34.94 -8.32
CA GLU A 292 0.76 -34.25 -8.35
C GLU A 292 0.68 -33.12 -9.39
N GLY A 293 1.79 -32.79 -10.07
CA GLY A 293 1.79 -31.72 -11.11
C GLY A 293 1.57 -30.30 -10.56
N ILE A 294 1.80 -30.09 -9.25
CA ILE A 294 1.68 -28.77 -8.63
C ILE A 294 3.06 -28.22 -8.33
N ILE A 295 3.32 -26.99 -8.80
CA ILE A 295 4.54 -26.26 -8.47
C ILE A 295 4.17 -25.02 -7.65
N VAL A 296 4.84 -24.85 -6.51
CA VAL A 296 4.70 -23.68 -5.66
C VAL A 296 5.82 -22.69 -6.00
N ILE A 297 5.49 -21.50 -6.45
CA ILE A 297 6.45 -20.42 -6.69
C ILE A 297 6.22 -19.35 -5.65
N ALA A 298 7.26 -18.97 -4.91
CA ALA A 298 7.20 -17.85 -4.00
C ALA A 298 8.12 -16.73 -4.46
N ALA A 299 7.77 -15.48 -4.17
CA ALA A 299 8.60 -14.32 -4.44
C ALA A 299 8.92 -13.55 -3.16
N THR A 300 10.15 -13.08 -3.05
CA THR A 300 10.58 -12.20 -1.95
C THR A 300 11.63 -11.19 -2.44
N ASN A 301 11.67 -10.04 -1.79
CA ASN A 301 12.75 -9.08 -1.95
C ASN A 301 13.86 -9.28 -0.90
N ARG A 302 13.61 -10.09 0.13
CA ARG A 302 14.47 -10.26 1.30
C ARG A 302 14.60 -11.72 1.71
N VAL A 303 15.52 -12.43 1.09
CA VAL A 303 15.81 -13.83 1.45
C VAL A 303 16.46 -13.96 2.84
N ASP A 304 17.17 -12.92 3.29
CA ASP A 304 17.86 -12.84 4.57
C ASP A 304 16.95 -12.99 5.79
N VAL A 305 15.69 -12.56 5.68
CA VAL A 305 14.71 -12.61 6.77
C VAL A 305 13.90 -13.91 6.82
N LEU A 306 14.00 -14.76 5.78
CA LEU A 306 13.19 -15.97 5.69
C LEU A 306 13.65 -17.05 6.68
N ASP A 307 12.68 -17.81 7.22
CA ASP A 307 12.94 -18.99 8.04
C ASP A 307 13.65 -20.06 7.20
N LYS A 308 14.77 -20.54 7.72
CA LYS A 308 15.59 -21.59 7.06
C LYS A 308 14.81 -22.87 6.79
N ALA A 309 13.72 -23.11 7.52
CA ALA A 309 12.85 -24.26 7.29
C ALA A 309 12.18 -24.21 5.91
N LEU A 310 11.90 -23.03 5.36
CA LEU A 310 11.36 -22.87 4.01
C LEU A 310 12.35 -23.28 2.91
N LEU A 311 13.66 -23.12 3.17
CA LEU A 311 14.72 -23.35 2.20
C LEU A 311 15.27 -24.78 2.24
N ARG A 312 14.65 -25.68 3.02
CA ARG A 312 15.07 -27.10 3.08
C ARG A 312 14.64 -27.87 1.84
N PRO A 313 15.43 -28.89 1.43
CA PRO A 313 15.05 -29.77 0.31
C PRO A 313 13.63 -30.32 0.45
N GLY A 314 12.90 -30.33 -0.66
CA GLY A 314 11.48 -30.73 -0.70
C GLY A 314 10.47 -29.59 -0.49
N ARG A 315 10.95 -28.35 -0.24
CA ARG A 315 10.16 -27.14 -0.09
C ARG A 315 10.59 -26.12 -1.17
N PHE A 316 11.13 -24.96 -0.80
CA PHE A 316 11.73 -24.02 -1.77
C PHE A 316 13.22 -24.39 -1.95
N ASP A 317 13.46 -25.48 -2.63
CA ASP A 317 14.79 -26.04 -2.84
C ASP A 317 15.51 -25.47 -4.07
N ARG A 318 14.78 -24.78 -4.94
CA ARG A 318 15.37 -24.03 -6.06
C ARG A 318 15.19 -22.52 -5.83
N GLN A 319 16.28 -21.78 -5.98
CA GLN A 319 16.26 -20.32 -5.91
C GLN A 319 16.59 -19.78 -7.31
N VAL A 320 15.74 -18.88 -7.80
CA VAL A 320 15.90 -18.17 -9.07
C VAL A 320 16.14 -16.69 -8.77
N GLN A 321 17.31 -16.20 -9.18
CA GLN A 321 17.67 -14.81 -9.01
C GLN A 321 17.07 -13.96 -10.13
N VAL A 322 16.20 -13.02 -9.78
CA VAL A 322 15.60 -12.06 -10.72
C VAL A 322 16.21 -10.69 -10.42
N GLY A 323 17.41 -10.46 -10.94
CA GLY A 323 18.21 -9.26 -10.72
C GLY A 323 17.70 -8.04 -11.45
N LEU A 324 18.40 -6.91 -11.27
CA LEU A 324 18.21 -5.72 -12.10
C LEU A 324 18.71 -6.01 -13.51
N PRO A 325 18.04 -5.49 -14.56
CA PRO A 325 18.42 -5.73 -15.94
C PRO A 325 19.74 -5.03 -16.30
N ASP A 326 20.56 -5.69 -17.10
CA ASP A 326 21.72 -5.09 -17.76
C ASP A 326 21.30 -4.10 -18.88
N ILE A 327 22.24 -3.45 -19.54
CA ILE A 327 21.94 -2.46 -20.60
C ILE A 327 21.04 -3.08 -21.70
N LYS A 328 21.34 -4.30 -22.12
CA LYS A 328 20.55 -4.99 -23.17
C LYS A 328 19.15 -5.31 -22.66
N GLY A 329 19.05 -5.78 -21.44
CA GLY A 329 17.78 -6.06 -20.77
C GLY A 329 16.93 -4.80 -20.61
N ARG A 330 17.55 -3.67 -20.21
CA ARG A 330 16.85 -2.40 -20.13
C ARG A 330 16.32 -1.93 -21.48
N GLU A 331 17.13 -2.06 -22.54
CA GLU A 331 16.68 -1.73 -23.90
C GLU A 331 15.49 -2.61 -24.34
N GLN A 332 15.54 -3.91 -24.07
CA GLN A 332 14.43 -4.83 -24.38
C GLN A 332 13.16 -4.47 -23.60
N ILE A 333 13.28 -4.16 -22.31
CA ILE A 333 12.15 -3.75 -21.48
C ILE A 333 11.55 -2.43 -22.00
N LEU A 334 12.41 -1.45 -22.32
CA LEU A 334 11.96 -0.18 -22.90
C LEU A 334 11.21 -0.41 -24.21
N LYS A 335 11.67 -1.29 -25.10
CA LYS A 335 10.98 -1.66 -26.35
C LYS A 335 9.58 -2.22 -26.09
N VAL A 336 9.45 -3.16 -25.16
CA VAL A 336 8.14 -3.77 -24.81
C VAL A 336 7.14 -2.72 -24.31
N HIS A 337 7.60 -1.73 -23.55
CA HIS A 337 6.72 -0.65 -23.06
C HIS A 337 6.49 0.45 -24.09
N ALA A 338 7.47 0.70 -24.96
CA ALA A 338 7.41 1.67 -26.04
C ALA A 338 6.40 1.29 -27.15
N ASP A 339 6.20 0.00 -27.42
CA ASP A 339 5.22 -0.49 -28.41
C ASP A 339 3.79 0.03 -28.18
N LYS A 340 3.48 0.48 -27.00
CA LYS A 340 2.14 1.00 -26.60
C LYS A 340 2.03 2.52 -26.66
N VAL A 341 3.12 3.21 -27.01
CA VAL A 341 3.23 4.67 -26.94
C VAL A 341 3.68 5.21 -28.29
N PRO A 342 3.05 6.25 -28.84
CA PRO A 342 3.47 6.85 -30.11
C PRO A 342 4.78 7.62 -29.89
N LEU A 343 5.91 7.04 -30.34
CA LEU A 343 7.23 7.65 -30.27
C LEU A 343 7.54 8.44 -31.54
N ALA A 344 8.31 9.52 -31.39
CA ALA A 344 8.88 10.25 -32.51
C ALA A 344 10.13 9.55 -33.05
N GLU A 345 10.57 9.90 -34.27
CA GLU A 345 11.72 9.28 -34.94
C GLU A 345 13.08 9.57 -34.27
N ASP A 346 13.14 10.63 -33.46
CA ASP A 346 14.34 11.04 -32.70
C ASP A 346 14.63 10.15 -31.48
N VAL A 347 13.70 9.25 -31.10
CA VAL A 347 13.84 8.46 -29.88
C VAL A 347 14.82 7.31 -30.06
N ASN A 348 15.90 7.34 -29.30
CA ASN A 348 16.88 6.26 -29.23
C ASN A 348 16.77 5.52 -27.89
N LEU A 349 16.13 4.35 -27.90
CA LEU A 349 15.94 3.54 -26.69
C LEU A 349 17.25 2.96 -26.13
N ASN A 350 18.29 2.81 -26.94
CA ASN A 350 19.59 2.36 -26.47
C ASN A 350 20.29 3.44 -25.62
N ASP A 351 20.25 4.70 -26.05
CA ASP A 351 20.78 5.81 -25.26
C ASP A 351 20.00 5.98 -23.96
N LEU A 352 18.68 5.80 -24.00
CA LEU A 352 17.84 5.82 -22.80
C LEU A 352 18.20 4.66 -21.86
N ALA A 353 18.44 3.45 -22.37
CA ALA A 353 18.86 2.29 -21.59
C ALA A 353 20.24 2.50 -20.93
N ARG A 354 21.18 3.12 -21.64
CA ARG A 354 22.49 3.53 -21.07
C ARG A 354 22.32 4.58 -19.97
N GLY A 355 21.38 5.52 -20.18
CA GLY A 355 21.08 6.59 -19.26
C GLY A 355 20.30 6.19 -18.00
N THR A 356 19.98 4.91 -17.82
CA THR A 356 19.16 4.41 -16.69
C THR A 356 19.82 3.25 -15.95
N PRO A 357 21.10 3.38 -15.51
CA PRO A 357 21.75 2.32 -14.76
C PRO A 357 21.02 2.07 -13.44
N GLY A 358 20.87 0.79 -13.08
CA GLY A 358 20.20 0.40 -11.84
C GLY A 358 18.67 0.48 -11.83
N PHE A 359 18.03 0.87 -12.95
CA PHE A 359 16.57 0.88 -13.04
C PHE A 359 16.02 -0.54 -13.15
N SER A 360 14.99 -0.80 -12.38
CA SER A 360 14.16 -2.00 -12.47
C SER A 360 13.20 -1.93 -13.67
N GLY A 361 12.62 -3.06 -14.05
CA GLY A 361 11.61 -3.10 -15.12
C GLY A 361 10.40 -2.19 -14.85
N ALA A 362 9.98 -2.07 -13.59
CA ALA A 362 8.87 -1.18 -13.21
C ALA A 362 9.24 0.30 -13.36
N GLU A 363 10.47 0.68 -13.03
CA GLU A 363 10.95 2.06 -13.22
C GLU A 363 11.10 2.40 -14.70
N LEU A 364 11.57 1.48 -15.53
CA LEU A 364 11.63 1.67 -16.98
C LEU A 364 10.23 1.81 -17.61
N ALA A 365 9.26 1.02 -17.15
CA ALA A 365 7.86 1.19 -17.55
C ALA A 365 7.30 2.56 -17.16
N ASN A 366 7.62 3.01 -15.94
CA ASN A 366 7.22 4.32 -15.46
C ASN A 366 7.90 5.47 -16.22
N LEU A 367 9.15 5.29 -16.64
CA LEU A 367 9.88 6.26 -17.46
C LEU A 367 9.16 6.55 -18.79
N ILE A 368 8.75 5.51 -19.50
CA ILE A 368 7.97 5.67 -20.73
C ILE A 368 6.64 6.36 -20.47
N ASN A 369 5.94 5.99 -19.40
CA ASN A 369 4.68 6.63 -18.99
C ASN A 369 4.87 8.11 -18.62
N GLU A 370 5.89 8.46 -17.84
CA GLU A 370 6.20 9.86 -17.49
C GLU A 370 6.57 10.67 -18.74
N GLY A 371 7.32 10.11 -19.69
CA GLY A 371 7.60 10.74 -20.98
C GLY A 371 6.32 11.05 -21.76
N ALA A 372 5.37 10.11 -21.80
CA ALA A 372 4.07 10.32 -22.44
C ALA A 372 3.26 11.42 -21.72
N LEU A 373 3.33 11.49 -20.38
CA LEU A 373 2.70 12.56 -19.61
C LEU A 373 3.33 13.94 -19.89
N PHE A 374 4.65 14.02 -20.09
CA PHE A 374 5.32 15.24 -20.49
C PHE A 374 4.88 15.70 -21.90
N ALA A 375 4.82 14.77 -22.86
CA ALA A 375 4.33 15.06 -24.20
C ALA A 375 2.87 15.59 -24.17
N ALA A 376 1.99 14.93 -23.41
CA ALA A 376 0.60 15.32 -23.27
C ALA A 376 0.44 16.73 -22.65
N ARG A 377 1.25 17.08 -21.64
CA ARG A 377 1.25 18.43 -21.04
C ARG A 377 1.64 19.52 -22.03
N ASN A 378 2.49 19.19 -22.98
CA ASN A 378 2.97 20.10 -24.02
C ASN A 378 2.09 20.04 -25.28
N ASN A 379 0.91 19.38 -25.24
CA ASN A 379 0.00 19.19 -26.37
C ASN A 379 0.66 18.52 -27.59
N GLN A 380 1.72 17.74 -27.38
CA GLN A 380 2.40 16.99 -28.44
C GLN A 380 1.66 15.68 -28.74
N ARG A 381 1.68 15.24 -29.99
CA ARG A 381 1.06 13.98 -30.43
C ARG A 381 2.00 12.78 -30.35
N LEU A 382 3.30 13.02 -30.32
CA LEU A 382 4.36 12.04 -30.29
C LEU A 382 5.25 12.32 -29.08
N VAL A 383 5.81 11.26 -28.47
CA VAL A 383 6.78 11.37 -27.39
C VAL A 383 8.16 11.50 -28.01
N THR A 384 8.84 12.63 -27.78
CA THR A 384 10.19 12.89 -28.26
C THR A 384 11.25 12.44 -27.27
N MET A 385 12.51 12.34 -27.71
CA MET A 385 13.64 12.03 -26.83
C MET A 385 13.76 13.06 -25.68
N SER A 386 13.49 14.33 -25.96
CA SER A 386 13.49 15.40 -24.93
C SER A 386 12.47 15.14 -23.81
N ASN A 387 11.28 14.60 -24.14
CA ASN A 387 10.28 14.25 -23.12
C ASN A 387 10.75 13.09 -22.22
N LEU A 388 11.41 12.09 -22.80
CA LEU A 388 11.95 10.94 -22.09
C LEU A 388 13.15 11.33 -21.22
N ASP A 389 14.02 12.22 -21.70
CA ASP A 389 15.13 12.78 -20.92
C ASP A 389 14.62 13.58 -19.71
N LYS A 390 13.59 14.43 -19.91
CA LYS A 390 12.97 15.15 -18.80
C LYS A 390 12.30 14.19 -17.79
N ALA A 391 11.70 13.11 -18.28
CA ALA A 391 11.13 12.08 -17.41
C ALA A 391 12.21 11.36 -16.60
N ARG A 392 13.32 10.98 -17.25
CA ARG A 392 14.48 10.36 -16.59
C ARG A 392 15.06 11.30 -15.54
N ASP A 393 15.31 12.55 -15.89
CA ASP A 393 15.83 13.56 -14.98
C ASP A 393 14.91 13.73 -13.76
N LYS A 394 13.59 13.80 -13.96
CA LYS A 394 12.61 13.82 -12.87
C LYS A 394 12.67 12.59 -11.97
N MET A 395 12.88 11.41 -12.54
CA MET A 395 12.92 10.15 -11.78
C MET A 395 14.22 10.03 -10.97
N ILE A 396 15.35 10.43 -11.51
CA ILE A 396 16.67 10.32 -10.86
C ILE A 396 16.88 11.46 -9.87
N MET A 397 16.57 12.68 -10.26
CA MET A 397 16.89 13.92 -9.52
C MET A 397 15.70 14.50 -8.75
N GLY A 398 14.49 14.00 -9.00
CA GLY A 398 13.25 14.56 -8.45
C GLY A 398 12.67 15.71 -9.30
N ALA A 399 11.50 16.20 -8.90
CA ALA A 399 10.82 17.29 -9.59
C ALA A 399 11.52 18.63 -9.36
N GLU A 400 11.59 19.47 -10.40
CA GLU A 400 12.10 20.85 -10.31
C GLU A 400 11.24 21.71 -9.37
N LYS A 401 11.89 22.47 -8.49
CA LYS A 401 11.24 23.42 -7.58
C LYS A 401 11.30 24.85 -8.15
N ARG A 402 10.58 25.10 -9.23
CA ARG A 402 10.57 26.39 -9.92
C ARG A 402 10.04 27.57 -9.08
N THR A 403 9.33 27.28 -7.99
CA THR A 403 8.78 28.29 -7.07
C THR A 403 9.77 28.72 -5.99
N MET A 404 10.93 28.07 -5.89
CA MET A 404 11.94 28.39 -4.91
C MET A 404 12.78 29.57 -5.42
N VAL A 405 12.63 30.71 -4.79
CA VAL A 405 13.40 31.92 -5.11
C VAL A 405 14.69 31.88 -4.31
N MET A 406 15.81 31.74 -5.00
CA MET A 406 17.15 31.84 -4.43
C MET A 406 17.73 33.25 -4.69
N SER A 407 18.51 33.76 -3.75
CA SER A 407 19.27 34.97 -3.97
C SER A 407 20.38 34.75 -5.02
N ARG A 408 20.80 35.81 -5.70
CA ARG A 408 21.87 35.70 -6.70
C ARG A 408 23.18 35.17 -6.09
N GLU A 409 23.45 35.49 -4.82
CA GLU A 409 24.60 34.97 -4.10
C GLU A 409 24.51 33.47 -3.86
N GLU A 410 23.33 32.97 -3.47
CA GLU A 410 23.07 31.52 -3.30
C GLU A 410 23.17 30.76 -4.63
N LEU A 411 22.61 31.32 -5.72
CA LEU A 411 22.73 30.73 -7.05
C LEU A 411 24.20 30.65 -7.48
N LEU A 412 24.99 31.73 -7.29
CA LEU A 412 26.40 31.74 -7.64
C LEU A 412 27.21 30.76 -6.80
N MET A 413 26.90 30.65 -5.51
CA MET A 413 27.54 29.68 -4.61
C MET A 413 27.24 28.26 -5.03
N THR A 414 25.98 27.95 -5.36
CA THR A 414 25.56 26.64 -5.90
C THR A 414 26.24 26.36 -7.23
N ALA A 415 26.39 27.38 -8.11
CA ALA A 415 27.07 27.21 -9.39
C ALA A 415 28.56 26.85 -9.22
N TYR A 416 29.27 27.48 -8.30
CA TYR A 416 30.64 27.09 -7.98
C TYR A 416 30.73 25.71 -7.35
N HIS A 417 29.80 25.36 -6.49
CA HIS A 417 29.72 24.03 -5.86
C HIS A 417 29.58 22.92 -6.92
N GLU A 418 28.60 23.05 -7.79
CA GLU A 418 28.35 22.06 -8.85
C GLU A 418 29.47 22.03 -9.91
N ALA A 419 29.99 23.18 -10.28
CA ALA A 419 31.16 23.27 -11.16
C ALA A 419 32.38 22.56 -10.55
N GLY A 420 32.57 22.68 -9.23
CA GLY A 420 33.64 21.98 -8.51
C GLY A 420 33.55 20.47 -8.65
N HIS A 421 32.37 19.90 -8.44
CA HIS A 421 32.13 18.47 -8.67
C HIS A 421 32.42 18.05 -10.11
N ALA A 422 31.94 18.83 -11.08
CA ALA A 422 32.06 18.52 -12.50
C ALA A 422 33.54 18.53 -12.95
N ILE A 423 34.30 19.56 -12.57
CA ILE A 423 35.70 19.71 -12.97
C ILE A 423 36.56 18.61 -12.34
N VAL A 424 36.43 18.39 -11.02
CA VAL A 424 37.18 17.32 -10.36
C VAL A 424 36.83 15.97 -10.96
N GLY A 425 35.53 15.64 -11.10
CA GLY A 425 35.10 14.38 -11.68
C GLY A 425 35.52 14.15 -13.12
N ARG A 426 35.75 15.24 -13.90
CA ARG A 426 36.22 15.15 -15.29
C ARG A 426 37.73 14.92 -15.41
N ILE A 427 38.51 15.38 -14.42
CA ILE A 427 39.99 15.33 -14.45
C ILE A 427 40.56 14.10 -13.77
N VAL A 428 39.92 13.63 -12.67
CA VAL A 428 40.38 12.42 -11.97
C VAL A 428 40.25 11.17 -12.84
N PRO A 429 41.19 10.19 -12.73
CA PRO A 429 41.16 8.98 -13.54
C PRO A 429 39.96 8.06 -13.17
N GLU A 430 39.55 7.22 -14.11
CA GLU A 430 38.54 6.17 -13.93
C GLU A 430 37.19 6.64 -13.37
N HIS A 431 36.91 7.92 -13.30
CA HIS A 431 35.63 8.45 -12.90
C HIS A 431 34.58 8.27 -14.02
N ASP A 432 33.32 8.11 -13.65
CA ASP A 432 32.24 8.11 -14.63
C ASP A 432 32.14 9.51 -15.30
N PRO A 433 31.82 9.57 -16.60
CA PRO A 433 31.76 10.86 -17.30
C PRO A 433 30.61 11.72 -16.74
N VAL A 434 30.85 13.03 -16.71
CA VAL A 434 29.81 14.00 -16.36
C VAL A 434 28.77 14.01 -17.45
N TYR A 435 27.52 13.81 -17.09
CA TYR A 435 26.39 13.80 -18.02
C TYR A 435 25.72 15.17 -18.11
N LYS A 436 25.43 15.77 -16.94
CA LYS A 436 24.71 17.05 -16.83
C LYS A 436 25.05 17.74 -15.50
N VAL A 437 25.07 19.04 -15.50
CA VAL A 437 25.18 19.87 -14.30
C VAL A 437 24.04 20.87 -14.27
N SER A 438 23.37 21.02 -13.14
CA SER A 438 22.22 21.92 -13.00
C SER A 438 22.23 22.61 -11.63
N ILE A 439 21.90 23.90 -11.62
CA ILE A 439 21.67 24.69 -10.42
C ILE A 439 20.18 24.87 -10.11
N MET A 440 19.32 24.19 -10.86
CA MET A 440 17.89 24.18 -10.59
C MET A 440 17.59 23.32 -9.35
N PRO A 441 16.93 23.87 -8.32
CA PRO A 441 16.62 23.10 -7.11
C PRO A 441 15.70 21.92 -7.41
N ARG A 442 16.07 20.73 -6.92
CA ARG A 442 15.31 19.49 -7.09
C ARG A 442 15.29 18.70 -5.79
N GLY A 443 14.13 18.17 -5.41
CA GLY A 443 14.01 17.36 -4.19
C GLY A 443 14.51 18.12 -2.94
N GLY A 444 15.63 17.69 -2.37
CA GLY A 444 16.31 18.33 -1.23
C GLY A 444 17.59 19.06 -1.59
N ALA A 445 18.04 19.00 -2.86
CA ALA A 445 19.27 19.60 -3.33
C ALA A 445 19.02 20.96 -4.00
N LEU A 446 19.96 21.88 -3.87
CA LEU A 446 19.93 23.20 -4.53
C LEU A 446 20.50 23.14 -5.95
N GLY A 447 21.40 22.20 -6.20
CA GLY A 447 21.96 21.89 -7.50
C GLY A 447 22.26 20.40 -7.59
N ILE A 448 22.74 19.95 -8.74
CA ILE A 448 23.13 18.56 -8.95
C ILE A 448 24.14 18.43 -10.08
N THR A 449 25.20 17.67 -9.84
CA THR A 449 26.13 17.19 -10.85
C THR A 449 25.91 15.70 -11.08
N MET A 450 25.48 15.35 -12.27
CA MET A 450 25.14 13.98 -12.62
C MET A 450 26.26 13.31 -13.41
N PHE A 451 26.72 12.18 -12.90
CA PHE A 451 27.67 11.29 -13.56
C PHE A 451 26.93 10.07 -14.09
N LEU A 452 27.27 9.63 -15.30
CA LEU A 452 26.59 8.52 -15.94
C LEU A 452 27.61 7.49 -16.42
N PRO A 453 27.58 6.25 -15.90
CA PRO A 453 28.53 5.22 -16.34
C PRO A 453 28.27 4.82 -17.79
N GLU A 454 29.32 4.63 -18.56
CA GLU A 454 29.21 4.18 -19.97
C GLU A 454 28.79 2.71 -20.09
N ARG A 455 28.99 1.91 -19.06
CA ARG A 455 28.65 0.49 -18.97
C ARG A 455 28.24 0.11 -17.55
N ASP A 456 27.49 -0.98 -17.43
CA ASP A 456 27.21 -1.54 -16.12
C ASP A 456 28.49 -2.01 -15.45
N GLN A 457 28.63 -1.70 -14.16
CA GLN A 457 29.83 -1.97 -13.38
C GLN A 457 29.50 -2.91 -12.24
N TYR A 458 30.23 -4.00 -12.16
CA TYR A 458 30.08 -5.02 -11.12
C TYR A 458 31.18 -4.96 -10.06
N SER A 459 32.27 -4.22 -10.34
CA SER A 459 33.37 -4.00 -9.44
C SER A 459 33.98 -2.62 -9.67
N ALA A 460 34.59 -2.03 -8.64
CA ALA A 460 35.29 -0.76 -8.72
C ALA A 460 36.74 -0.94 -8.27
N SER A 461 37.69 -0.35 -9.02
CA SER A 461 39.09 -0.30 -8.63
C SER A 461 39.30 0.67 -7.46
N LYS A 462 40.45 0.57 -6.75
CA LYS A 462 40.84 1.52 -5.72
C LYS A 462 40.92 2.95 -6.30
N ASP A 463 41.54 3.10 -7.47
CA ASP A 463 41.67 4.40 -8.16
C ASP A 463 40.33 5.04 -8.49
N LYS A 464 39.33 4.21 -8.91
CA LYS A 464 37.98 4.70 -9.15
C LYS A 464 37.28 5.18 -7.88
N LEU A 465 37.42 4.45 -6.79
CA LEU A 465 36.81 4.81 -5.50
C LEU A 465 37.44 6.07 -4.92
N GLU A 466 38.77 6.21 -5.00
CA GLU A 466 39.49 7.44 -4.60
C GLU A 466 39.08 8.62 -5.48
N SER A 467 38.92 8.42 -6.78
CA SER A 467 38.43 9.44 -7.71
C SER A 467 37.02 9.90 -7.38
N GLN A 468 36.14 8.97 -6.98
CA GLN A 468 34.80 9.32 -6.49
C GLN A 468 34.84 10.14 -5.21
N ILE A 469 35.75 9.80 -4.25
CA ILE A 469 35.91 10.57 -3.02
C ILE A 469 36.42 12.00 -3.37
N SER A 470 37.41 12.13 -4.27
CA SER A 470 37.90 13.43 -4.71
C SER A 470 36.81 14.28 -5.36
N SER A 471 35.99 13.68 -6.24
CA SER A 471 34.85 14.34 -6.90
C SER A 471 33.80 14.81 -5.90
N LEU A 472 33.48 14.02 -4.87
CA LEU A 472 32.56 14.40 -3.81
C LEU A 472 33.03 15.62 -3.01
N PHE A 473 34.32 15.84 -2.88
CA PHE A 473 34.87 17.04 -2.24
C PHE A 473 34.92 18.26 -3.16
N GLY A 474 34.73 18.08 -4.48
CA GLY A 474 34.83 19.19 -5.46
C GLY A 474 33.98 20.40 -5.10
N GLY A 475 32.71 20.19 -4.73
CA GLY A 475 31.81 21.29 -4.35
C GLY A 475 32.27 22.05 -3.10
N ARG A 476 32.60 21.32 -2.04
CA ARG A 476 33.08 21.92 -0.78
C ARG A 476 34.38 22.69 -0.97
N VAL A 477 35.30 22.17 -1.75
CA VAL A 477 36.59 22.78 -2.04
C VAL A 477 36.42 24.04 -2.90
N ALA A 478 35.51 24.01 -3.89
CA ALA A 478 35.19 25.19 -4.68
C ALA A 478 34.66 26.34 -3.80
N GLU A 479 33.73 26.05 -2.88
CA GLU A 479 33.26 27.05 -1.90
C GLU A 479 34.40 27.60 -1.05
N GLU A 480 35.31 26.75 -0.57
CA GLU A 480 36.45 27.17 0.25
C GLU A 480 37.42 28.10 -0.51
N ILE A 481 37.71 27.76 -1.77
CA ILE A 481 38.64 28.56 -2.60
C ILE A 481 38.06 29.95 -2.91
N ILE A 482 36.77 30.00 -3.30
CA ILE A 482 36.12 31.23 -3.76
C ILE A 482 35.72 32.15 -2.60
N TYR A 483 35.13 31.59 -1.55
CA TYR A 483 34.54 32.40 -0.46
C TYR A 483 35.37 32.37 0.84
N GLY A 484 36.36 31.48 0.91
CA GLY A 484 37.19 31.28 2.11
C GLY A 484 36.53 30.34 3.14
N LYS A 485 37.36 29.83 4.06
CA LYS A 485 36.95 28.79 5.05
C LYS A 485 35.77 29.17 5.94
N ASN A 486 35.56 30.46 6.20
CA ASN A 486 34.51 30.91 7.12
C ASN A 486 33.14 31.07 6.46
N LYS A 487 33.06 31.01 5.12
CA LYS A 487 31.80 31.18 4.37
C LYS A 487 31.32 29.92 3.67
N VAL A 488 31.98 28.80 3.91
CA VAL A 488 31.52 27.50 3.39
C VAL A 488 30.17 27.11 4.02
N THR A 489 29.32 26.46 3.23
CA THR A 489 27.94 26.14 3.61
C THR A 489 27.77 24.73 4.11
N THR A 490 26.54 24.43 4.60
CA THR A 490 26.10 23.06 4.95
C THR A 490 25.68 22.26 3.72
N GLY A 491 25.72 22.83 2.52
CA GLY A 491 25.33 22.17 1.26
C GLY A 491 26.09 20.88 1.01
N ALA A 492 27.38 20.87 1.30
CA ALA A 492 28.25 19.69 1.15
C ALA A 492 28.01 18.56 2.19
N SER A 493 27.02 18.66 3.08
CA SER A 493 26.85 17.66 4.16
C SER A 493 26.67 16.24 3.64
N ASN A 494 25.90 16.05 2.57
CA ASN A 494 25.68 14.74 1.95
C ASN A 494 26.96 14.20 1.30
N ASP A 495 27.72 15.07 0.62
CA ASP A 495 28.96 14.70 -0.06
C ASP A 495 30.03 14.26 0.94
N ILE A 496 30.17 15.00 2.05
CA ILE A 496 31.06 14.64 3.15
C ILE A 496 30.64 13.28 3.76
N GLN A 497 29.35 13.07 3.99
CA GLN A 497 28.84 11.80 4.53
C GLN A 497 29.15 10.64 3.58
N ARG A 498 28.88 10.79 2.29
CA ARG A 498 29.15 9.78 1.26
C ARG A 498 30.65 9.49 1.11
N ALA A 499 31.47 10.52 1.04
CA ALA A 499 32.93 10.38 0.97
C ALA A 499 33.50 9.64 2.18
N THR A 500 33.06 10.00 3.39
CA THR A 500 33.47 9.34 4.63
C THR A 500 33.02 7.87 4.66
N GLN A 501 31.79 7.57 4.25
CA GLN A 501 31.27 6.22 4.20
C GLN A 501 32.02 5.35 3.18
N LEU A 502 32.37 5.93 2.03
CA LEU A 502 33.14 5.25 0.99
C LEU A 502 34.55 4.93 1.48
N ALA A 503 35.27 5.89 2.07
CA ALA A 503 36.57 5.70 2.68
C ALA A 503 36.52 4.64 3.78
N ARG A 504 35.50 4.66 4.65
CA ARG A 504 35.30 3.65 5.69
C ARG A 504 35.12 2.26 5.10
N ASN A 505 34.31 2.09 4.07
CA ASN A 505 34.11 0.80 3.40
C ASN A 505 35.42 0.30 2.73
N MET A 506 36.19 1.19 2.11
CA MET A 506 37.48 0.85 1.52
C MET A 506 38.47 0.29 2.56
N VAL A 507 38.49 0.91 3.73
CA VAL A 507 39.41 0.54 4.82
C VAL A 507 38.90 -0.71 5.58
N THR A 508 37.60 -0.77 5.90
CA THR A 508 37.09 -1.78 6.82
C THR A 508 36.47 -3.02 6.16
N LYS A 509 35.85 -2.86 4.96
CA LYS A 509 35.11 -3.96 4.31
C LYS A 509 35.85 -4.53 3.10
N TRP A 510 36.54 -3.69 2.31
CA TRP A 510 37.12 -4.13 1.04
C TRP A 510 38.63 -4.39 1.10
N GLY A 511 39.27 -4.17 2.26
CA GLY A 511 40.68 -4.46 2.45
C GLY A 511 41.63 -3.67 1.53
N LEU A 512 41.26 -2.42 1.19
CA LEU A 512 42.01 -1.56 0.26
C LEU A 512 43.05 -0.65 0.97
N SER A 513 43.21 -0.76 2.30
CA SER A 513 44.26 -0.12 3.04
C SER A 513 45.54 -0.98 3.03
N GLU A 514 46.69 -0.38 2.70
CA GLU A 514 47.98 -1.06 2.72
C GLU A 514 48.43 -1.40 4.14
N ARG A 515 48.09 -0.56 5.11
CA ARG A 515 48.48 -0.70 6.52
C ARG A 515 47.70 -1.80 7.24
N LEU A 516 46.39 -1.92 6.89
CA LEU A 516 45.50 -2.93 7.51
C LEU A 516 45.44 -4.24 6.73
N GLY A 517 45.83 -4.22 5.45
CA GLY A 517 45.79 -5.39 4.58
C GLY A 517 44.37 -5.86 4.21
N PRO A 518 44.26 -7.02 3.54
CA PRO A 518 42.98 -7.52 3.05
C PRO A 518 42.19 -8.25 4.16
N MET A 519 41.79 -7.54 5.19
CA MET A 519 41.00 -8.02 6.31
C MET A 519 39.68 -7.29 6.44
N ASP A 520 38.63 -8.02 6.83
CA ASP A 520 37.29 -7.46 7.08
C ASP A 520 37.13 -7.05 8.55
N TYR A 521 37.12 -5.75 8.80
CA TYR A 521 36.85 -5.10 10.08
C TYR A 521 35.44 -4.52 10.17
N GLY A 522 34.61 -4.73 9.15
CA GLY A 522 33.24 -4.19 9.10
C GLY A 522 32.35 -4.79 10.18
N ASP A 523 31.37 -4.02 10.62
CA ASP A 523 30.31 -4.50 11.49
C ASP A 523 29.52 -5.61 10.80
N SER A 524 29.22 -6.69 11.52
CA SER A 524 28.40 -7.77 11.01
C SER A 524 26.95 -7.26 10.89
N GLU A 525 26.49 -7.00 9.68
CA GLU A 525 25.07 -6.75 9.41
C GLU A 525 24.30 -8.04 9.68
N GLY A 526 23.56 -8.10 10.79
CA GLY A 526 22.60 -9.19 11.00
C GLY A 526 22.95 -10.26 12.02
N GLY A 527 23.47 -9.91 13.17
CA GLY A 527 23.41 -10.80 14.34
C GLY A 527 22.02 -10.82 14.97
N TYR A 528 21.64 -11.91 15.61
CA TYR A 528 20.36 -12.16 16.31
C TYR A 528 19.99 -11.10 17.37
N PHE A 529 20.92 -10.18 17.70
CA PHE A 529 20.80 -9.11 18.71
C PHE A 529 21.03 -7.70 18.16
N GLY A 530 20.93 -7.48 16.85
CA GLY A 530 21.24 -6.19 16.20
C GLY A 530 22.66 -6.16 15.62
N PRO A 531 23.12 -5.01 15.11
CA PRO A 531 24.47 -4.87 14.60
C PRO A 531 25.46 -5.16 15.73
N GLN A 532 26.19 -6.25 15.61
CA GLN A 532 27.27 -6.58 16.54
C GLN A 532 28.55 -5.97 16.01
N THR A 533 29.05 -4.98 16.71
CA THR A 533 30.41 -4.49 16.52
C THR A 533 31.36 -5.64 16.82
N LYS A 534 32.17 -6.07 15.86
CA LYS A 534 33.24 -7.05 16.12
C LYS A 534 34.12 -6.52 17.25
N PRO A 535 34.45 -7.30 18.26
CA PRO A 535 35.36 -6.87 19.31
C PRO A 535 36.71 -6.49 18.68
N MET A 536 37.05 -5.23 18.73
CA MET A 536 38.27 -4.66 18.16
C MET A 536 39.07 -4.03 19.28
N SER A 537 40.39 -4.15 19.24
CA SER A 537 41.24 -3.45 20.20
C SER A 537 41.21 -1.94 19.97
N GLU A 538 41.34 -1.14 21.01
CA GLU A 538 41.39 0.34 20.89
C GLU A 538 42.52 0.79 19.95
N GLN A 539 43.65 0.11 19.96
CA GLN A 539 44.75 0.40 19.05
C GLN A 539 44.37 0.19 17.58
N MET A 540 43.62 -0.88 17.28
CA MET A 540 43.19 -1.17 15.93
C MET A 540 42.13 -0.15 15.48
N ALA A 541 41.20 0.25 16.35
CA ALA A 541 40.24 1.28 16.07
C ALA A 541 40.89 2.63 15.73
N GLN A 542 41.95 2.98 16.48
CA GLN A 542 42.75 4.19 16.17
C GLN A 542 43.41 4.12 14.79
N VAL A 543 44.00 2.96 14.45
CA VAL A 543 44.64 2.78 13.13
C VAL A 543 43.59 2.89 12.00
N ILE A 544 42.42 2.36 12.18
CA ILE A 544 41.31 2.47 11.21
C ILE A 544 40.89 3.93 11.04
N ASP A 545 40.70 4.67 12.13
CA ASP A 545 40.34 6.09 12.08
C ASP A 545 41.43 6.95 11.43
N GLU A 546 42.71 6.65 11.69
CA GLU A 546 43.86 7.31 11.03
C GLU A 546 43.84 7.05 9.51
N GLU A 547 43.67 5.80 9.07
CA GLU A 547 43.62 5.40 7.66
C GLU A 547 42.43 6.07 6.93
N ILE A 548 41.25 6.07 7.55
CA ILE A 548 40.07 6.74 6.99
C ILE A 548 40.34 8.23 6.83
N ARG A 549 40.89 8.87 7.86
CA ARG A 549 41.23 10.30 7.84
C ARG A 549 42.25 10.61 6.78
N GLN A 550 43.33 9.83 6.69
CA GLN A 550 44.36 10.00 5.69
C GLN A 550 43.80 9.91 4.27
N MET A 551 42.92 8.94 4.00
CA MET A 551 42.26 8.77 2.71
C MET A 551 41.36 9.96 2.36
N VAL A 552 40.58 10.45 3.32
CA VAL A 552 39.74 11.64 3.15
C VAL A 552 40.59 12.87 2.91
N ASP A 553 41.62 13.13 3.72
CA ASP A 553 42.47 14.33 3.63
C ASP A 553 43.28 14.34 2.32
N SER A 554 43.81 13.20 1.88
CA SER A 554 44.55 13.10 0.61
C SER A 554 43.67 13.39 -0.61
N ASN A 555 42.44 12.86 -0.63
CA ASN A 555 41.49 13.09 -1.72
C ASN A 555 40.92 14.53 -1.68
N TYR A 556 40.75 15.10 -0.49
CA TYR A 556 40.38 16.51 -0.34
C TYR A 556 41.48 17.43 -0.92
N GLN A 557 42.75 17.15 -0.58
CA GLN A 557 43.85 17.91 -1.11
C GLN A 557 43.99 17.76 -2.63
N ARG A 558 43.80 16.52 -3.16
CA ARG A 558 43.78 16.27 -4.60
C ARG A 558 42.71 17.09 -5.32
N ALA A 559 41.51 17.17 -4.78
CA ALA A 559 40.44 18.00 -5.34
C ALA A 559 40.82 19.48 -5.33
N LYS A 560 41.48 19.93 -4.26
CA LYS A 560 41.92 21.31 -4.12
C LYS A 560 43.00 21.67 -5.14
N ASP A 561 44.00 20.83 -5.33
CA ASP A 561 45.07 21.05 -6.30
C ASP A 561 44.49 21.12 -7.72
N ILE A 562 43.57 20.18 -8.08
CA ILE A 562 42.89 20.18 -9.37
C ILE A 562 42.13 21.50 -9.62
N LEU A 563 41.36 21.99 -8.64
CA LEU A 563 40.57 23.22 -8.82
C LEU A 563 41.45 24.45 -8.87
N MET A 564 42.53 24.49 -8.09
CA MET A 564 43.50 25.62 -8.12
C MET A 564 44.23 25.72 -9.46
N GLU A 565 44.53 24.57 -10.10
CA GLU A 565 45.15 24.55 -11.44
C GLU A 565 44.17 24.92 -12.55
N ASN A 566 42.85 24.85 -12.29
CA ASN A 566 41.81 25.08 -13.29
C ASN A 566 40.84 26.20 -12.91
N MET A 567 41.32 27.25 -12.26
CA MET A 567 40.52 28.38 -11.76
C MET A 567 39.72 29.08 -12.87
N ASP A 568 40.29 29.27 -14.04
CA ASP A 568 39.61 29.92 -15.16
C ASP A 568 38.42 29.09 -15.65
N ILE A 569 38.58 27.76 -15.69
CA ILE A 569 37.50 26.84 -16.04
C ILE A 569 36.39 26.87 -14.98
N LEU A 570 36.77 26.92 -13.69
CA LEU A 570 35.82 26.99 -12.58
C LEU A 570 34.97 28.26 -12.67
N HIS A 571 35.56 29.41 -12.95
CA HIS A 571 34.83 30.66 -13.13
C HIS A 571 33.92 30.61 -14.36
N ASN A 572 34.44 30.16 -15.51
CA ASN A 572 33.64 30.06 -16.74
C ASN A 572 32.45 29.11 -16.61
N MET A 573 32.65 27.95 -15.96
CA MET A 573 31.58 26.98 -15.75
C MET A 573 30.52 27.49 -14.77
N ALA A 574 30.94 28.15 -13.67
CA ALA A 574 30.00 28.74 -12.73
C ALA A 574 29.16 29.86 -13.38
N HIS A 575 29.75 30.70 -14.22
CA HIS A 575 29.03 31.74 -14.97
C HIS A 575 28.09 31.12 -16.02
N ALA A 576 28.55 30.11 -16.76
CA ALA A 576 27.71 29.39 -17.71
C ALA A 576 26.47 28.74 -17.01
N LEU A 577 26.64 28.21 -15.80
CA LEU A 577 25.52 27.68 -15.01
C LEU A 577 24.54 28.78 -14.59
N LEU A 578 24.99 30.01 -14.33
CA LEU A 578 24.09 31.13 -14.05
C LEU A 578 23.25 31.53 -15.27
N ASP A 579 23.85 31.45 -16.46
CA ASP A 579 23.20 31.87 -17.71
C ASP A 579 22.26 30.77 -18.28
N TRP A 580 22.66 29.50 -18.18
CA TRP A 580 21.96 28.37 -18.76
C TRP A 580 21.12 27.55 -17.73
N GLU A 581 21.31 27.78 -16.43
CA GLU A 581 20.75 27.03 -15.30
C GLU A 581 21.07 25.50 -15.35
N THR A 582 21.29 24.97 -16.53
CA THR A 582 21.65 23.56 -16.76
C THR A 582 22.56 23.47 -17.98
N ILE A 583 23.70 22.80 -17.84
CA ILE A 583 24.64 22.53 -18.93
C ILE A 583 24.76 21.02 -19.17
N ASP A 584 24.82 20.64 -20.43
CA ASP A 584 24.95 19.25 -20.86
C ASP A 584 26.42 18.83 -21.06
N LYS A 585 26.62 17.55 -21.38
CA LYS A 585 27.96 16.98 -21.63
C LYS A 585 28.76 17.74 -22.68
N PHE A 586 28.11 18.17 -23.77
CA PHE A 586 28.82 18.84 -24.88
C PHE A 586 29.28 20.23 -24.45
N GLN A 587 28.45 20.98 -23.78
CA GLN A 587 28.75 22.28 -23.20
C GLN A 587 29.87 22.18 -22.14
N ILE A 588 29.83 21.13 -21.31
CA ILE A 588 30.87 20.86 -20.31
C ILE A 588 32.21 20.57 -21.01
N ASP A 589 32.24 19.74 -22.05
CA ASP A 589 33.47 19.43 -22.80
C ASP A 589 34.05 20.67 -23.50
N GLU A 590 33.22 21.58 -24.01
CA GLU A 590 33.69 22.88 -24.55
C GLU A 590 34.30 23.80 -23.48
N LEU A 591 33.66 23.91 -22.33
CA LEU A 591 34.15 24.68 -21.17
C LEU A 591 35.48 24.10 -20.66
N MET A 592 35.60 22.78 -20.58
CA MET A 592 36.85 22.10 -20.20
C MET A 592 38.00 22.33 -21.21
N ALA A 593 37.65 22.54 -22.50
CA ALA A 593 38.62 22.92 -23.54
C ALA A 593 38.97 24.43 -23.53
N GLY A 594 38.48 25.21 -22.55
CA GLY A 594 38.75 26.65 -22.42
C GLY A 594 37.93 27.53 -23.37
N LYS A 595 36.87 26.98 -24.02
CA LYS A 595 35.97 27.78 -24.86
C LYS A 595 34.89 28.45 -24.01
N GLN A 596 34.46 29.63 -24.42
CA GLN A 596 33.26 30.27 -23.86
C GLN A 596 32.03 29.82 -24.61
N LEU A 597 30.98 29.46 -23.90
CA LEU A 597 29.68 29.14 -24.52
C LEU A 597 29.05 30.44 -25.06
N ALA A 598 28.48 30.38 -26.27
CA ALA A 598 27.60 31.44 -26.72
C ALA A 598 26.36 31.45 -25.80
N GLY A 599 25.87 32.63 -25.38
CA GLY A 599 24.72 32.74 -24.49
C GLY A 599 23.51 32.00 -25.02
N PRO A 600 22.52 31.62 -24.17
CA PRO A 600 21.31 30.96 -24.62
C PRO A 600 20.62 31.81 -25.68
N VAL A 601 20.32 31.20 -26.84
CA VAL A 601 19.53 31.85 -27.88
C VAL A 601 18.11 31.95 -27.30
N GLU A 602 17.62 33.15 -27.02
CA GLU A 602 16.19 33.36 -26.69
C GLU A 602 15.38 32.82 -27.88
N GLU A 603 14.71 31.70 -27.71
CA GLU A 603 13.68 31.24 -28.64
C GLU A 603 12.56 32.29 -28.66
N ASN A 604 12.57 33.12 -29.71
CA ASN A 604 11.54 34.12 -29.92
C ASN A 604 10.23 33.39 -30.34
N PRO A 605 9.17 33.42 -29.54
CA PRO A 605 7.94 32.68 -29.82
C PRO A 605 7.11 33.26 -30.97
N GLU A 606 7.63 34.21 -31.75
CA GLU A 606 6.85 34.94 -32.76
C GLU A 606 6.96 34.41 -34.20
N VAL A 607 7.62 33.28 -34.50
CA VAL A 607 7.81 32.84 -35.91
C VAL A 607 6.82 31.78 -36.40
N GLU A 608 5.90 31.26 -35.58
CA GLU A 608 4.95 30.22 -36.04
C GLU A 608 3.55 30.75 -36.50
N THR A 609 3.32 32.06 -36.62
CA THR A 609 1.99 32.58 -36.97
C THR A 609 1.81 33.09 -38.43
N GLU A 610 2.82 32.99 -39.30
CA GLU A 610 2.70 33.50 -40.68
C GLU A 610 2.53 32.45 -41.78
N ALA A 611 2.44 31.14 -41.48
CA ALA A 611 2.35 30.10 -42.51
C ALA A 611 0.92 29.61 -42.83
N GLU A 612 -0.12 30.10 -42.18
CA GLU A 612 -1.52 29.63 -42.40
C GLU A 612 -2.48 30.66 -43.10
N GLN A 613 -1.97 31.74 -43.68
CA GLN A 613 -2.86 32.70 -44.36
C GLN A 613 -2.65 32.87 -45.87
N THR A 614 -2.00 31.95 -46.56
CA THR A 614 -1.99 31.95 -48.03
C THR A 614 -2.30 30.59 -48.60
N GLY A 615 -3.58 30.27 -48.79
CA GLY A 615 -4.06 29.08 -49.50
C GLY A 615 -5.57 29.01 -49.47
N GLY A 616 -6.22 29.86 -50.29
CA GLY A 616 -7.66 29.86 -50.55
C GLY A 616 -8.15 28.64 -51.35
#